data_c4ac1aa0e63ee8b32cdb16a9a1b532a6
#
_entry.id   c4ac1aa0e63ee8b32cdb16a9a1b532a6
#
_cell.length_a   1.000
_cell.length_b   1.000
_cell.length_c   1.000
_cell.angle_alpha   90.00
_cell.angle_beta   90.00
_cell.angle_gamma   90.00
#
_symmetry.space_group_name_H-M   'P 1'
#
loop_
_entity.id
_entity.type
_entity.pdbx_description
1 polymer ?
#
loop_
_entity_poly.entity_id
_entity_poly.type
_entity_poly.pdbx_seq_one_letter_code
_entity_poly.pdbx_strand_id
1 'polypeptide(L)'
;MVKLDFQPKLFSTLKNYTKTDFTTDLMAGIIVGIVALPLAIAFGIASGVSPEKGIITAIVAGFIISFLGGSKVQIGGPTGAFIVIIYGIIQQYGIEGLMVATMMAGVLLILLGIFKLGTIIKFIPYPIIVGFTSGIAVTIFTTQIADIFGLQFGGEKVPGDFIGKWILYFHHFDAVNWWNVIVSLVSIFIIAITPKFSKKIPGSLVAIILVTVGVYLLKMYGGITCIDTIGDRFSIKAQLPEAAVPALDWEAIKNLFPVAITIAVLGAIESLLSATVADGVIGDRHDSNTELIAQGIANFVSPIFGGIPATGAIARTMTNINNGGKSPVAGIVHAVVLLLILLFLMPLAQYIPMACLAGVLVIVSYNMSGWRVFKGLLKNPKSDVTVLLITFFLTVIFDLTVAIEVGLVIACVLFMKRVMETTQISVITDEIDPNKESDLEVHEEHLIIPSGVEVYEINGPYFFGIATKFEEIMARLGDRPKIRIIRMRKVPFIDSTGIHNLTTLCEMSQKENIHIILSGVNERVHAVLEKSGFYELLGKENICSNINEALEVATKEIAEFNKAKK
;
A
#
# COMPACT_ATOMS: atom_id res chain seq x y z
N MET A 1 -3.47 5.16 28.83
CA MET A 1 -4.26 6.01 27.92
C MET A 1 -3.39 6.37 26.73
N VAL A 2 -3.76 5.99 25.53
CA VAL A 2 -3.06 6.40 24.29
C VAL A 2 -3.31 7.91 24.15
N LYS A 3 -2.26 8.71 24.27
CA LYS A 3 -2.37 10.16 24.06
C LYS A 3 -2.72 10.36 22.59
N LEU A 4 -3.91 10.85 22.30
CA LEU A 4 -4.37 11.12 20.95
C LEU A 4 -3.55 12.29 20.41
N ASP A 5 -2.62 12.02 19.52
CA ASP A 5 -1.74 13.02 18.91
C ASP A 5 -2.32 13.42 17.55
N PHE A 6 -3.54 13.96 17.57
CA PHE A 6 -4.26 14.40 16.39
C PHE A 6 -3.95 15.88 16.12
N GLN A 7 -3.14 16.16 15.11
CA GLN A 7 -2.67 17.49 14.77
C GLN A 7 -2.85 17.78 13.27
N PRO A 8 -4.03 18.24 12.85
CA PRO A 8 -4.24 18.61 11.45
C PRO A 8 -3.25 19.68 10.98
N LYS A 9 -2.63 19.46 9.83
CA LYS A 9 -1.62 20.35 9.24
C LYS A 9 -2.16 21.74 8.93
N LEU A 10 -3.46 21.90 8.70
CA LEU A 10 -4.10 23.19 8.47
C LEU A 10 -3.78 24.17 9.61
N PHE A 11 -4.02 23.77 10.86
CA PHE A 11 -3.85 24.67 12.00
C PHE A 11 -2.38 25.07 12.24
N SER A 12 -1.45 24.16 11.98
CA SER A 12 -0.01 24.47 12.08
C SER A 12 0.45 25.39 10.95
N THR A 13 -0.07 25.21 9.74
CA THR A 13 0.31 26.00 8.57
C THR A 13 -0.25 27.41 8.62
N LEU A 14 -1.48 27.59 9.14
CA LEU A 14 -2.12 28.92 9.25
C LEU A 14 -1.40 29.87 10.22
N LYS A 15 -0.57 29.40 11.12
CA LYS A 15 0.19 30.25 12.06
C LYS A 15 1.12 31.26 11.37
N ASN A 16 1.71 30.85 10.24
CA ASN A 16 2.65 31.68 9.48
C ASN A 16 2.17 31.95 8.05
N TYR A 17 0.87 31.92 7.82
CA TYR A 17 0.26 32.00 6.50
C TYR A 17 0.20 33.44 5.98
N THR A 18 0.75 33.67 4.81
CA THR A 18 0.82 35.00 4.20
C THR A 18 -0.26 35.21 3.12
N LYS A 19 -0.52 36.50 2.77
CA LYS A 19 -1.44 36.83 1.66
C LYS A 19 -0.95 36.23 0.31
N THR A 20 0.37 36.15 0.12
CA THR A 20 0.96 35.54 -1.08
C THR A 20 0.71 34.03 -1.13
N ASP A 21 0.80 33.33 0.03
CA ASP A 21 0.48 31.92 0.08
C ASP A 21 -1.00 31.68 -0.22
N PHE A 22 -1.89 32.54 0.31
CA PHE A 22 -3.33 32.46 -0.01
C PHE A 22 -3.61 32.59 -1.50
N THR A 23 -3.01 33.57 -2.18
CA THR A 23 -3.24 33.74 -3.63
C THR A 23 -2.72 32.56 -4.44
N THR A 24 -1.59 31.99 -4.03
CA THR A 24 -1.00 30.82 -4.68
C THR A 24 -1.87 29.57 -4.47
N ASP A 25 -2.31 29.33 -3.22
CA ASP A 25 -3.18 28.21 -2.89
C ASP A 25 -4.57 28.34 -3.54
N LEU A 26 -5.11 29.57 -3.63
CA LEU A 26 -6.36 29.86 -4.33
C LEU A 26 -6.27 29.46 -5.80
N MET A 27 -5.19 29.89 -6.48
CA MET A 27 -4.98 29.54 -7.89
C MET A 27 -4.77 28.05 -8.10
N ALA A 28 -3.95 27.42 -7.26
CA ALA A 28 -3.73 25.98 -7.30
C ALA A 28 -5.04 25.21 -7.07
N GLY A 29 -5.82 25.59 -6.06
CA GLY A 29 -7.10 24.96 -5.74
C GLY A 29 -8.13 25.07 -6.86
N ILE A 30 -8.23 26.24 -7.52
CA ILE A 30 -9.10 26.45 -8.70
C ILE A 30 -8.67 25.49 -9.83
N ILE A 31 -7.39 25.46 -10.16
CA ILE A 31 -6.86 24.59 -11.22
C ILE A 31 -7.13 23.12 -10.91
N VAL A 32 -6.84 22.69 -9.68
CA VAL A 32 -7.09 21.31 -9.25
C VAL A 32 -8.59 20.97 -9.29
N GLY A 33 -9.48 21.89 -8.88
CA GLY A 33 -10.92 21.69 -8.96
C GLY A 33 -11.40 21.45 -10.38
N ILE A 34 -10.94 22.27 -11.32
CA ILE A 34 -11.29 22.12 -12.74
C ILE A 34 -10.74 20.79 -13.31
N VAL A 35 -9.50 20.43 -12.95
CA VAL A 35 -8.84 19.17 -13.39
C VAL A 35 -9.52 17.94 -12.80
N ALA A 36 -9.99 18.04 -11.56
CA ALA A 36 -10.59 16.92 -10.84
C ALA A 36 -11.99 16.55 -11.37
N LEU A 37 -12.71 17.50 -11.96
CA LEU A 37 -14.08 17.30 -12.42
C LEU A 37 -14.23 16.14 -13.41
N PRO A 38 -13.50 16.09 -14.54
CA PRO A 38 -13.60 14.97 -15.48
C PRO A 38 -13.34 13.61 -14.84
N LEU A 39 -12.33 13.56 -13.98
CA LEU A 39 -11.93 12.32 -13.31
C LEU A 39 -12.99 11.87 -12.29
N ALA A 40 -13.57 12.81 -11.53
CA ALA A 40 -14.62 12.50 -10.56
C ALA A 40 -15.88 11.94 -11.25
N ILE A 41 -16.30 12.54 -12.37
CA ILE A 41 -17.39 12.05 -13.21
C ILE A 41 -17.09 10.65 -13.73
N ALA A 42 -15.91 10.47 -14.37
CA ALA A 42 -15.52 9.23 -14.98
C ALA A 42 -15.40 8.09 -13.97
N PHE A 43 -14.83 8.35 -12.79
CA PHE A 43 -14.72 7.35 -11.72
C PHE A 43 -16.08 6.97 -11.13
N GLY A 44 -17.01 7.93 -10.97
CA GLY A 44 -18.38 7.64 -10.56
C GLY A 44 -19.07 6.68 -11.54
N ILE A 45 -19.08 7.04 -12.81
CA ILE A 45 -19.72 6.24 -13.87
C ILE A 45 -19.09 4.85 -13.98
N ALA A 46 -17.76 4.77 -14.02
CA ALA A 46 -17.05 3.50 -14.12
C ALA A 46 -17.26 2.60 -12.90
N SER A 47 -17.54 3.19 -11.74
CA SER A 47 -17.92 2.48 -10.50
C SER A 47 -19.38 2.01 -10.49
N GLY A 48 -20.19 2.34 -11.51
CA GLY A 48 -21.59 1.96 -11.59
C GLY A 48 -22.54 2.89 -10.82
N VAL A 49 -22.10 4.09 -10.48
CA VAL A 49 -22.93 5.12 -9.83
C VAL A 49 -23.16 6.31 -10.75
N SER A 50 -24.09 7.20 -10.37
CA SER A 50 -24.32 8.44 -11.12
C SER A 50 -23.12 9.40 -11.06
N PRO A 51 -22.92 10.23 -12.09
CA PRO A 51 -21.79 11.16 -12.18
C PRO A 51 -21.67 12.09 -10.96
N GLU A 52 -22.80 12.52 -10.41
CA GLU A 52 -22.85 13.42 -9.26
C GLU A 52 -22.20 12.81 -8.02
N LYS A 53 -22.34 11.50 -7.80
CA LYS A 53 -21.76 10.81 -6.63
C LYS A 53 -20.24 10.88 -6.60
N GLY A 54 -19.60 10.82 -7.77
CA GLY A 54 -18.15 11.03 -7.89
C GLY A 54 -17.75 12.47 -7.51
N ILE A 55 -18.51 13.48 -7.97
CA ILE A 55 -18.24 14.89 -7.65
C ILE A 55 -18.51 15.16 -6.17
N ILE A 56 -19.63 14.68 -5.62
CA ILE A 56 -19.96 14.79 -4.19
C ILE A 56 -18.85 14.21 -3.32
N THR A 57 -18.30 13.07 -3.71
CA THR A 57 -17.16 12.47 -3.02
C THR A 57 -15.95 13.40 -3.03
N ALA A 58 -15.62 14.00 -4.18
CA ALA A 58 -14.50 14.93 -4.28
C ALA A 58 -14.73 16.21 -3.45
N ILE A 59 -15.98 16.67 -3.32
CA ILE A 59 -16.34 17.81 -2.50
C ILE A 59 -16.22 17.46 -1.01
N VAL A 60 -16.98 16.48 -0.54
CA VAL A 60 -17.11 16.17 0.88
C VAL A 60 -15.81 15.57 1.44
N ALA A 61 -15.31 14.50 0.81
CA ALA A 61 -14.10 13.86 1.27
C ALA A 61 -12.87 14.74 1.01
N GLY A 62 -12.79 15.42 -0.13
CA GLY A 62 -11.72 16.37 -0.43
C GLY A 62 -11.62 17.50 0.59
N PHE A 63 -12.77 18.07 1.01
CA PHE A 63 -12.82 19.07 2.06
C PHE A 63 -12.33 18.52 3.41
N ILE A 64 -12.88 17.39 3.84
CA ILE A 64 -12.55 16.79 5.15
C ILE A 64 -11.07 16.40 5.23
N ILE A 65 -10.54 15.77 4.18
CA ILE A 65 -9.14 15.36 4.10
C ILE A 65 -8.21 16.58 4.15
N SER A 66 -8.55 17.64 3.44
CA SER A 66 -7.75 18.87 3.47
C SER A 66 -7.87 19.62 4.79
N PHE A 67 -9.05 19.61 5.43
CA PHE A 67 -9.28 20.31 6.69
C PHE A 67 -8.64 19.60 7.90
N LEU A 68 -8.73 18.27 7.96
CA LEU A 68 -8.29 17.44 9.09
C LEU A 68 -7.00 16.66 8.82
N GLY A 69 -6.49 16.65 7.59
CA GLY A 69 -5.39 15.79 7.16
C GLY A 69 -4.05 16.09 7.79
N GLY A 70 -3.19 15.08 7.77
CA GLY A 70 -1.81 15.12 8.24
C GLY A 70 -0.80 15.57 7.18
N SER A 71 -1.23 15.84 5.94
CA SER A 71 -0.41 16.35 4.84
C SER A 71 -0.76 17.81 4.53
N LYS A 72 0.23 18.61 4.12
CA LYS A 72 0.02 20.01 3.75
C LYS A 72 -0.63 20.19 2.39
N VAL A 73 -0.42 19.25 1.48
CA VAL A 73 -0.73 19.46 0.05
C VAL A 73 -1.62 18.37 -0.55
N GLN A 74 -2.00 17.36 0.25
CA GLN A 74 -2.79 16.24 -0.23
C GLN A 74 -4.19 16.67 -0.64
N ILE A 75 -4.64 16.18 -1.80
CA ILE A 75 -5.98 16.35 -2.31
C ILE A 75 -6.69 14.99 -2.28
N GLY A 76 -7.79 14.92 -1.56
CA GLY A 76 -8.62 13.72 -1.47
C GLY A 76 -9.77 13.68 -2.47
N GLY A 77 -10.34 12.49 -2.65
CA GLY A 77 -11.53 12.28 -3.48
C GLY A 77 -11.60 10.86 -4.04
N PRO A 78 -12.52 10.58 -5.00
CA PRO A 78 -12.62 9.26 -5.61
C PRO A 78 -11.38 8.99 -6.46
N THR A 79 -10.91 7.72 -6.46
CA THR A 79 -9.75 7.28 -7.25
C THR A 79 -10.09 6.08 -8.12
N GLY A 80 -9.28 5.86 -9.16
CA GLY A 80 -9.41 4.72 -10.06
C GLY A 80 -9.29 3.37 -9.33
N ALA A 81 -8.53 3.31 -8.25
CA ALA A 81 -8.32 2.09 -7.50
C ALA A 81 -9.59 1.50 -6.89
N PHE A 82 -10.54 2.35 -6.55
CA PHE A 82 -11.82 1.90 -5.98
C PHE A 82 -12.85 1.46 -7.03
N ILE A 83 -12.67 1.75 -8.32
CA ILE A 83 -13.68 1.47 -9.36
C ILE A 83 -14.17 0.02 -9.30
N VAL A 84 -13.22 -0.91 -9.29
CA VAL A 84 -13.53 -2.35 -9.35
C VAL A 84 -14.25 -2.83 -8.09
N ILE A 85 -13.76 -2.39 -6.92
CA ILE A 85 -14.35 -2.74 -5.62
C ILE A 85 -15.76 -2.20 -5.53
N ILE A 86 -15.95 -0.91 -5.82
CA ILE A 86 -17.26 -0.26 -5.75
C ILE A 86 -18.24 -0.96 -6.68
N TYR A 87 -17.83 -1.24 -7.93
CA TYR A 87 -18.66 -1.93 -8.89
C TYR A 87 -19.09 -3.31 -8.39
N GLY A 88 -18.16 -4.11 -7.84
CA GLY A 88 -18.44 -5.42 -7.28
C GLY A 88 -19.41 -5.36 -6.08
N ILE A 89 -19.21 -4.40 -5.18
CA ILE A 89 -20.11 -4.21 -4.02
C ILE A 89 -21.52 -3.84 -4.48
N ILE A 90 -21.65 -2.94 -5.45
CA ILE A 90 -22.96 -2.50 -5.96
C ILE A 90 -23.69 -3.68 -6.62
N GLN A 91 -23.00 -4.55 -7.34
CA GLN A 91 -23.61 -5.73 -7.96
C GLN A 91 -24.14 -6.74 -6.94
N GLN A 92 -23.45 -6.90 -5.81
CA GLN A 92 -23.81 -7.89 -4.78
C GLN A 92 -24.73 -7.32 -3.71
N TYR A 93 -24.50 -6.09 -3.26
CA TYR A 93 -25.14 -5.52 -2.06
C TYR A 93 -25.89 -4.21 -2.32
N GLY A 94 -25.87 -3.72 -3.58
CA GLY A 94 -26.50 -2.47 -3.96
C GLY A 94 -25.79 -1.21 -3.41
N ILE A 95 -26.42 -0.06 -3.59
CA ILE A 95 -25.87 1.24 -3.17
C ILE A 95 -25.89 1.37 -1.64
N GLU A 96 -26.91 0.85 -0.97
CA GLU A 96 -26.98 0.87 0.51
C GLU A 96 -25.86 0.05 1.14
N GLY A 97 -25.55 -1.13 0.59
CA GLY A 97 -24.43 -1.94 1.03
C GLY A 97 -23.09 -1.23 0.84
N LEU A 98 -22.91 -0.49 -0.26
CA LEU A 98 -21.74 0.33 -0.47
C LEU A 98 -21.60 1.44 0.59
N MET A 99 -22.70 2.12 0.93
CA MET A 99 -22.70 3.16 1.95
C MET A 99 -22.27 2.60 3.31
N VAL A 100 -22.86 1.48 3.73
CA VAL A 100 -22.52 0.81 5.01
C VAL A 100 -21.07 0.36 5.01
N ALA A 101 -20.60 -0.33 3.97
CA ALA A 101 -19.22 -0.78 3.86
C ALA A 101 -18.22 0.38 3.92
N THR A 102 -18.52 1.50 3.27
CA THR A 102 -17.65 2.70 3.28
C THR A 102 -17.63 3.36 4.65
N MET A 103 -18.76 3.48 5.33
CA MET A 103 -18.82 4.01 6.70
C MET A 103 -18.04 3.12 7.68
N MET A 104 -18.18 1.80 7.57
CA MET A 104 -17.40 0.83 8.37
C MET A 104 -15.90 0.96 8.10
N ALA A 105 -15.50 1.09 6.83
CA ALA A 105 -14.12 1.33 6.45
C ALA A 105 -13.60 2.66 7.04
N GLY A 106 -14.44 3.70 7.09
CA GLY A 106 -14.15 4.96 7.76
C GLY A 106 -13.82 4.77 9.25
N VAL A 107 -14.64 3.99 9.96
CA VAL A 107 -14.38 3.65 11.38
C VAL A 107 -13.06 2.88 11.52
N LEU A 108 -12.81 1.90 10.67
CA LEU A 108 -11.55 1.13 10.69
C LEU A 108 -10.33 2.03 10.47
N LEU A 109 -10.38 2.97 9.53
CA LEU A 109 -9.31 3.95 9.27
C LEU A 109 -9.05 4.85 10.48
N ILE A 110 -10.12 5.32 11.17
CA ILE A 110 -10.00 6.10 12.41
C ILE A 110 -9.29 5.27 13.47
N LEU A 111 -9.69 4.00 13.65
CA LEU A 111 -9.05 3.11 14.61
C LEU A 111 -7.58 2.87 14.28
N LEU A 112 -7.23 2.63 13.01
CA LEU A 112 -5.84 2.50 12.57
C LEU A 112 -5.01 3.74 12.93
N GLY A 113 -5.56 4.94 12.74
CA GLY A 113 -4.89 6.19 13.12
C GLY A 113 -4.73 6.36 14.63
N ILE A 114 -5.79 6.08 15.43
CA ILE A 114 -5.78 6.17 16.89
C ILE A 114 -4.76 5.21 17.50
N PHE A 115 -4.71 3.97 17.02
CA PHE A 115 -3.75 2.95 17.48
C PHE A 115 -2.33 3.15 16.92
N LYS A 116 -2.09 4.25 16.18
CA LYS A 116 -0.79 4.60 15.59
C LYS A 116 -0.26 3.55 14.61
N LEU A 117 -1.17 2.89 13.91
CA LEU A 117 -0.86 1.83 12.94
C LEU A 117 -0.50 2.38 11.54
N GLY A 118 -0.48 3.70 11.36
CA GLY A 118 -0.06 4.33 10.11
C GLY A 118 1.35 3.95 9.65
N THR A 119 2.22 3.52 10.59
CA THR A 119 3.54 3.00 10.25
C THR A 119 3.53 1.58 9.71
N ILE A 120 2.50 0.77 10.02
CA ILE A 120 2.40 -0.64 9.58
C ILE A 120 2.27 -0.73 8.07
N ILE A 121 1.61 0.24 7.44
CA ILE A 121 1.44 0.27 5.98
C ILE A 121 2.78 0.37 5.25
N LYS A 122 3.82 0.93 5.90
CA LYS A 122 5.19 0.95 5.38
C LYS A 122 5.82 -0.45 5.25
N PHE A 123 5.24 -1.45 5.91
CA PHE A 123 5.69 -2.85 5.81
C PHE A 123 5.09 -3.61 4.63
N ILE A 124 4.17 -3.00 3.87
CA ILE A 124 3.64 -3.63 2.66
C ILE A 124 4.75 -3.60 1.59
N PRO A 125 5.19 -4.77 1.11
CA PRO A 125 6.26 -4.83 0.13
C PRO A 125 5.89 -4.13 -1.19
N TYR A 126 6.83 -3.39 -1.75
CA TYR A 126 6.65 -2.65 -2.99
C TYR A 126 6.13 -3.48 -4.17
N PRO A 127 6.56 -4.76 -4.37
CA PRO A 127 5.99 -5.62 -5.41
C PRO A 127 4.49 -5.86 -5.31
N ILE A 128 3.92 -5.90 -4.10
CA ILE A 128 2.47 -6.02 -3.90
C ILE A 128 1.77 -4.78 -4.46
N ILE A 129 2.26 -3.59 -4.10
CA ILE A 129 1.66 -2.32 -4.53
C ILE A 129 1.69 -2.22 -6.06
N VAL A 130 2.82 -2.55 -6.69
CA VAL A 130 2.95 -2.47 -8.16
C VAL A 130 2.11 -3.54 -8.85
N GLY A 131 2.11 -4.79 -8.36
CA GLY A 131 1.28 -5.86 -8.91
C GLY A 131 -0.19 -5.51 -8.87
N PHE A 132 -0.63 -5.04 -7.73
CA PHE A 132 -1.98 -4.60 -7.46
C PHE A 132 -2.42 -3.41 -8.34
N THR A 133 -1.65 -2.30 -8.37
CA THR A 133 -2.01 -1.12 -9.17
C THR A 133 -2.02 -1.42 -10.67
N SER A 134 -1.08 -2.26 -11.14
CA SER A 134 -1.06 -2.72 -12.53
C SER A 134 -2.26 -3.61 -12.86
N GLY A 135 -2.66 -4.49 -11.92
CA GLY A 135 -3.87 -5.33 -12.07
C GLY A 135 -5.14 -4.49 -12.16
N ILE A 136 -5.30 -3.51 -11.27
CA ILE A 136 -6.41 -2.55 -11.32
C ILE A 136 -6.43 -1.82 -12.66
N ALA A 137 -5.28 -1.38 -13.16
CA ALA A 137 -5.19 -0.70 -14.44
C ALA A 137 -5.75 -1.55 -15.59
N VAL A 138 -5.41 -2.84 -15.64
CA VAL A 138 -5.96 -3.78 -16.63
C VAL A 138 -7.48 -3.92 -16.47
N THR A 139 -7.97 -4.00 -15.25
CA THR A 139 -9.41 -4.12 -14.99
C THR A 139 -10.17 -2.84 -15.36
N ILE A 140 -9.63 -1.65 -15.04
CA ILE A 140 -10.21 -0.37 -15.49
C ILE A 140 -10.27 -0.32 -17.02
N PHE A 141 -9.19 -0.66 -17.70
CA PHE A 141 -9.15 -0.71 -19.16
C PHE A 141 -10.25 -1.64 -19.71
N THR A 142 -10.40 -2.82 -19.12
CA THR A 142 -11.44 -3.78 -19.51
C THR A 142 -12.84 -3.22 -19.37
N THR A 143 -13.12 -2.45 -18.33
CA THR A 143 -14.44 -1.82 -18.15
C THR A 143 -14.76 -0.76 -19.21
N GLN A 144 -13.76 -0.19 -19.85
CA GLN A 144 -13.94 0.84 -20.89
C GLN A 144 -14.22 0.28 -22.28
N ILE A 145 -13.96 -1.00 -22.51
CA ILE A 145 -14.15 -1.64 -23.84
C ILE A 145 -15.56 -1.44 -24.37
N ALA A 146 -16.57 -1.59 -23.52
CA ALA A 146 -17.97 -1.41 -23.90
C ALA A 146 -18.25 0.01 -24.46
N ASP A 147 -17.76 1.04 -23.79
CA ASP A 147 -18.01 2.43 -24.19
C ASP A 147 -17.12 2.88 -25.36
N ILE A 148 -15.90 2.34 -25.49
CA ILE A 148 -15.01 2.59 -26.63
C ILE A 148 -15.65 2.08 -27.92
N PHE A 149 -16.16 0.85 -27.88
CA PHE A 149 -16.74 0.20 -29.06
C PHE A 149 -18.25 0.45 -29.18
N GLY A 150 -18.86 1.15 -28.20
CA GLY A 150 -20.28 1.45 -28.20
C GLY A 150 -21.16 0.19 -28.18
N LEU A 151 -20.73 -0.84 -27.45
CA LEU A 151 -21.44 -2.12 -27.41
C LEU A 151 -22.76 -1.99 -26.66
N GLN A 152 -23.83 -2.55 -27.25
CA GLN A 152 -25.16 -2.60 -26.64
C GLN A 152 -25.50 -4.04 -26.30
N PHE A 153 -25.82 -4.31 -25.03
CA PHE A 153 -26.02 -5.68 -24.53
C PHE A 153 -27.48 -6.15 -24.49
N GLY A 154 -28.41 -5.42 -25.14
CA GLY A 154 -29.80 -5.87 -25.28
C GLY A 154 -30.55 -6.06 -23.95
N GLY A 155 -30.08 -5.47 -22.85
CA GLY A 155 -30.65 -5.63 -21.50
C GLY A 155 -29.95 -6.69 -20.65
N GLU A 156 -28.95 -7.39 -21.16
CA GLU A 156 -28.10 -8.29 -20.38
C GLU A 156 -27.26 -7.49 -19.38
N LYS A 157 -27.16 -7.99 -18.14
CA LYS A 157 -26.32 -7.38 -17.11
C LYS A 157 -24.85 -7.68 -17.38
N VAL A 158 -24.02 -6.64 -17.35
CA VAL A 158 -22.57 -6.80 -17.47
C VAL A 158 -22.04 -7.54 -16.23
N PRO A 159 -21.36 -8.69 -16.40
CA PRO A 159 -20.78 -9.43 -15.28
C PRO A 159 -19.78 -8.60 -14.48
N GLY A 160 -19.66 -8.90 -13.17
CA GLY A 160 -18.67 -8.23 -12.30
C GLY A 160 -17.25 -8.70 -12.55
N ASP A 161 -17.07 -9.98 -12.90
CA ASP A 161 -15.78 -10.65 -13.08
C ASP A 161 -15.13 -10.33 -14.43
N PHE A 162 -13.80 -10.43 -14.46
CA PHE A 162 -12.98 -10.13 -15.65
C PHE A 162 -13.30 -11.04 -16.84
N ILE A 163 -13.38 -12.34 -16.59
CA ILE A 163 -13.59 -13.34 -17.66
C ILE A 163 -14.99 -13.21 -18.25
N GLY A 164 -16.02 -13.08 -17.40
CA GLY A 164 -17.40 -12.90 -17.83
C GLY A 164 -17.59 -11.65 -18.69
N LYS A 165 -16.92 -10.54 -18.34
CA LYS A 165 -16.93 -9.31 -19.17
C LYS A 165 -16.39 -9.57 -20.57
N TRP A 166 -15.23 -10.22 -20.68
CA TRP A 166 -14.65 -10.51 -22.00
C TRP A 166 -15.50 -11.45 -22.83
N ILE A 167 -16.13 -12.47 -22.21
CA ILE A 167 -17.07 -13.35 -22.89
C ILE A 167 -18.25 -12.54 -23.45
N LEU A 168 -18.87 -11.68 -22.62
CA LEU A 168 -19.97 -10.82 -23.03
C LEU A 168 -19.57 -9.88 -24.18
N TYR A 169 -18.39 -9.26 -24.09
CA TYR A 169 -17.91 -8.36 -25.14
C TYR A 169 -17.70 -9.09 -26.47
N PHE A 170 -17.08 -10.28 -26.46
CA PHE A 170 -16.88 -11.07 -27.66
C PHE A 170 -18.20 -11.48 -28.31
N HIS A 171 -19.23 -11.79 -27.55
CA HIS A 171 -20.55 -12.11 -28.08
C HIS A 171 -21.25 -10.94 -28.77
N HIS A 172 -20.94 -9.71 -28.38
CA HIS A 172 -21.58 -8.49 -28.91
C HIS A 172 -20.65 -7.65 -29.81
N PHE A 173 -19.51 -8.19 -30.19
CA PHE A 173 -18.55 -7.45 -31.03
C PHE A 173 -19.05 -7.21 -32.47
N ASP A 174 -20.12 -7.87 -32.88
CA ASP A 174 -20.76 -7.66 -34.20
C ASP A 174 -21.47 -6.29 -34.29
N ALA A 175 -21.82 -5.68 -33.13
CA ALA A 175 -22.56 -4.42 -33.04
C ALA A 175 -21.66 -3.21 -32.73
N VAL A 176 -20.42 -3.20 -33.22
CA VAL A 176 -19.47 -2.09 -32.97
C VAL A 176 -19.96 -0.78 -33.59
N ASN A 177 -20.02 0.28 -32.78
CA ASN A 177 -20.29 1.63 -33.24
C ASN A 177 -18.97 2.36 -33.55
N TRP A 178 -18.63 2.48 -34.81
CA TRP A 178 -17.39 3.13 -35.25
C TRP A 178 -17.27 4.60 -34.86
N TRP A 179 -18.38 5.32 -34.67
CA TRP A 179 -18.34 6.68 -34.18
C TRP A 179 -17.83 6.78 -32.75
N ASN A 180 -18.19 5.83 -31.89
CA ASN A 180 -17.67 5.77 -30.52
C ASN A 180 -16.16 5.49 -30.53
N VAL A 181 -15.68 4.59 -31.40
CA VAL A 181 -14.26 4.32 -31.59
C VAL A 181 -13.49 5.57 -31.99
N ILE A 182 -13.99 6.31 -33.00
CA ILE A 182 -13.37 7.54 -33.46
C ILE A 182 -13.33 8.59 -32.33
N VAL A 183 -14.43 8.80 -31.62
CA VAL A 183 -14.51 9.75 -30.50
C VAL A 183 -13.54 9.38 -29.40
N SER A 184 -13.43 8.11 -29.04
CA SER A 184 -12.47 7.62 -28.03
C SER A 184 -11.04 7.85 -28.47
N LEU A 185 -10.68 7.49 -29.71
CA LEU A 185 -9.33 7.67 -30.25
C LEU A 185 -8.94 9.15 -30.34
N VAL A 186 -9.85 10.02 -30.81
CA VAL A 186 -9.63 11.46 -30.84
C VAL A 186 -9.42 12.01 -29.43
N SER A 187 -10.19 11.54 -28.45
CA SER A 187 -10.02 11.94 -27.04
C SER A 187 -8.65 11.52 -26.52
N ILE A 188 -8.26 10.28 -26.72
CA ILE A 188 -6.92 9.76 -26.33
C ILE A 188 -5.81 10.57 -27.00
N PHE A 189 -5.94 10.87 -28.29
CA PHE A 189 -4.97 11.66 -29.02
C PHE A 189 -4.81 13.08 -28.46
N ILE A 190 -5.93 13.78 -28.20
CA ILE A 190 -5.91 15.12 -27.59
C ILE A 190 -5.23 15.08 -26.23
N ILE A 191 -5.58 14.10 -25.37
CA ILE A 191 -4.99 13.98 -24.04
C ILE A 191 -3.47 13.72 -24.13
N ALA A 192 -3.03 12.86 -25.04
CA ALA A 192 -1.64 12.51 -25.21
C ALA A 192 -0.79 13.66 -25.79
N ILE A 193 -1.38 14.51 -26.62
CA ILE A 193 -0.64 15.60 -27.30
C ILE A 193 -0.64 16.90 -26.49
N THR A 194 -1.68 17.17 -25.69
CA THR A 194 -1.82 18.41 -24.90
C THR A 194 -0.59 18.75 -24.04
N PRO A 195 0.06 17.80 -23.34
CA PRO A 195 1.26 18.09 -22.54
C PRO A 195 2.46 18.60 -23.34
N LYS A 196 2.48 18.36 -24.66
CA LYS A 196 3.54 18.90 -25.55
C LYS A 196 3.38 20.39 -25.80
N PHE A 197 2.15 20.92 -25.77
CA PHE A 197 1.85 22.33 -25.97
C PHE A 197 1.79 23.10 -24.66
N SER A 198 1.20 22.51 -23.62
CA SER A 198 1.08 23.16 -22.30
C SER A 198 1.10 22.11 -21.20
N LYS A 199 2.03 22.24 -20.26
CA LYS A 199 2.06 21.43 -19.04
C LYS A 199 1.10 21.91 -17.96
N LYS A 200 0.55 23.14 -18.13
CA LYS A 200 -0.37 23.74 -17.15
C LYS A 200 -1.84 23.34 -17.37
N ILE A 201 -2.20 23.00 -18.61
CA ILE A 201 -3.58 22.66 -18.97
C ILE A 201 -3.71 21.13 -19.03
N PRO A 202 -4.64 20.53 -18.26
CA PRO A 202 -4.85 19.09 -18.27
C PRO A 202 -5.47 18.63 -19.60
N GLY A 203 -4.83 17.64 -20.23
CA GLY A 203 -5.29 17.12 -21.51
C GLY A 203 -6.71 16.53 -21.46
N SER A 204 -7.11 15.94 -20.34
CA SER A 204 -8.47 15.42 -20.15
C SER A 204 -9.55 16.52 -20.24
N LEU A 205 -9.29 17.69 -19.65
CA LEU A 205 -10.22 18.82 -19.73
C LEU A 205 -10.34 19.33 -21.18
N VAL A 206 -9.21 19.48 -21.87
CA VAL A 206 -9.19 19.93 -23.28
C VAL A 206 -9.96 18.93 -24.16
N ALA A 207 -9.71 17.65 -23.98
CA ALA A 207 -10.40 16.58 -24.72
C ALA A 207 -11.92 16.65 -24.49
N ILE A 208 -12.37 16.75 -23.24
CA ILE A 208 -13.80 16.81 -22.92
C ILE A 208 -14.45 18.02 -23.59
N ILE A 209 -13.87 19.21 -23.48
CA ILE A 209 -14.44 20.42 -24.07
C ILE A 209 -14.51 20.28 -25.61
N LEU A 210 -13.39 19.97 -26.26
CA LEU A 210 -13.31 19.92 -27.72
C LEU A 210 -14.19 18.80 -28.31
N VAL A 211 -14.15 17.62 -27.70
CA VAL A 211 -14.90 16.46 -28.17
C VAL A 211 -16.39 16.63 -27.91
N THR A 212 -16.78 17.20 -26.76
CA THR A 212 -18.19 17.50 -26.46
C THR A 212 -18.77 18.49 -27.46
N VAL A 213 -18.06 19.60 -27.73
CA VAL A 213 -18.50 20.58 -28.75
C VAL A 213 -18.57 19.92 -30.13
N GLY A 214 -17.55 19.12 -30.52
CA GLY A 214 -17.53 18.41 -31.78
C GLY A 214 -18.72 17.46 -31.95
N VAL A 215 -18.99 16.62 -30.95
CA VAL A 215 -20.11 15.67 -30.98
C VAL A 215 -21.47 16.40 -30.94
N TYR A 216 -21.58 17.49 -30.18
CA TYR A 216 -22.77 18.32 -30.17
C TYR A 216 -23.09 18.89 -31.57
N LEU A 217 -22.07 19.41 -32.26
CA LEU A 217 -22.22 19.93 -33.64
C LEU A 217 -22.54 18.79 -34.64
N LEU A 218 -21.94 17.61 -34.49
CA LEU A 218 -22.25 16.44 -35.31
C LEU A 218 -23.69 15.94 -35.09
N LYS A 219 -24.22 15.98 -33.88
CA LYS A 219 -25.64 15.68 -33.59
C LYS A 219 -26.57 16.70 -34.22
N MET A 220 -26.24 18.01 -34.09
CA MET A 220 -27.11 19.10 -34.58
C MET A 220 -27.13 19.22 -36.12
N TYR A 221 -25.96 19.17 -36.74
CA TYR A 221 -25.81 19.45 -38.17
C TYR A 221 -25.53 18.22 -39.02
N GLY A 222 -24.94 17.17 -38.42
CA GLY A 222 -24.58 15.93 -39.11
C GLY A 222 -25.60 14.80 -39.01
N GLY A 223 -26.65 14.95 -38.21
CA GLY A 223 -27.69 13.94 -38.01
C GLY A 223 -27.18 12.64 -37.34
N ILE A 224 -26.00 12.67 -36.71
CA ILE A 224 -25.39 11.52 -36.07
C ILE A 224 -25.92 11.41 -34.64
N THR A 225 -26.89 10.52 -34.41
CA THR A 225 -27.54 10.34 -33.09
C THR A 225 -27.01 9.12 -32.31
N CYS A 226 -26.13 8.31 -32.92
CA CYS A 226 -25.68 7.03 -32.36
C CYS A 226 -24.56 7.15 -31.32
N ILE A 227 -24.16 8.34 -30.89
CA ILE A 227 -23.15 8.57 -29.87
C ILE A 227 -23.85 8.89 -28.55
N ASP A 228 -23.75 7.98 -27.58
CA ASP A 228 -24.34 8.19 -26.25
C ASP A 228 -23.59 9.28 -25.47
N THR A 229 -24.35 10.16 -24.83
CA THR A 229 -23.85 11.15 -23.89
C THR A 229 -24.23 10.78 -22.47
N ILE A 230 -23.67 11.49 -21.47
CA ILE A 230 -24.05 11.26 -20.07
C ILE A 230 -25.57 11.48 -19.89
N GLY A 231 -26.16 12.51 -20.52
CA GLY A 231 -27.56 12.78 -20.43
C GLY A 231 -28.48 11.73 -21.06
N ASP A 232 -27.96 10.92 -22.00
CA ASP A 232 -28.72 9.81 -22.60
C ASP A 232 -28.80 8.61 -21.62
N ARG A 233 -27.87 8.48 -20.67
CA ARG A 233 -27.80 7.36 -19.70
C ARG A 233 -28.18 7.75 -18.26
N PHE A 234 -27.98 9.00 -17.87
CA PHE A 234 -28.19 9.47 -16.51
C PHE A 234 -29.03 10.75 -16.47
N SER A 235 -29.98 10.80 -15.53
CA SER A 235 -30.70 12.06 -15.24
C SER A 235 -29.85 12.91 -14.30
N ILE A 236 -29.26 13.98 -14.82
CA ILE A 236 -28.39 14.87 -14.05
C ILE A 236 -29.23 15.88 -13.27
N LYS A 237 -29.03 15.97 -11.98
CA LYS A 237 -29.68 16.96 -11.11
C LYS A 237 -28.64 17.90 -10.52
N ALA A 238 -28.72 19.17 -10.81
CA ALA A 238 -27.90 20.22 -10.21
C ALA A 238 -28.51 20.64 -8.86
N GLN A 239 -28.31 19.83 -7.84
CA GLN A 239 -28.83 20.12 -6.49
C GLN A 239 -27.83 19.67 -5.42
N LEU A 240 -27.94 20.26 -4.25
CA LEU A 240 -27.14 19.84 -3.09
C LEU A 240 -27.49 18.39 -2.72
N PRO A 241 -26.49 17.60 -2.32
CA PRO A 241 -26.74 16.24 -1.88
C PRO A 241 -27.61 16.23 -0.63
N GLU A 242 -28.67 15.42 -0.65
CA GLU A 242 -29.49 15.19 0.53
C GLU A 242 -28.77 14.20 1.46
N ALA A 243 -28.74 14.53 2.75
CA ALA A 243 -28.16 13.65 3.74
C ALA A 243 -29.09 12.45 4.00
N ALA A 244 -28.59 11.25 3.78
CA ALA A 244 -29.30 10.02 4.07
C ALA A 244 -28.37 9.09 4.89
N VAL A 245 -28.92 8.56 5.99
CA VAL A 245 -28.22 7.56 6.80
C VAL A 245 -28.77 6.19 6.44
N PRO A 246 -27.94 5.22 6.01
CA PRO A 246 -28.42 3.89 5.68
C PRO A 246 -28.94 3.18 6.92
N ALA A 247 -29.92 2.29 6.75
CA ALA A 247 -30.37 1.41 7.81
C ALA A 247 -29.24 0.44 8.17
N LEU A 248 -28.79 0.48 9.42
CA LEU A 248 -27.73 -0.41 9.93
C LEU A 248 -28.40 -1.69 10.47
N ASP A 249 -28.34 -2.76 9.69
CA ASP A 249 -28.70 -4.10 10.12
C ASP A 249 -27.46 -4.88 10.53
N TRP A 250 -27.54 -5.65 11.63
CA TRP A 250 -26.43 -6.43 12.15
C TRP A 250 -25.94 -7.50 11.17
N GLU A 251 -26.85 -8.12 10.44
CA GLU A 251 -26.51 -9.14 9.44
C GLU A 251 -25.77 -8.51 8.24
N ALA A 252 -26.21 -7.33 7.79
CA ALA A 252 -25.51 -6.56 6.75
C ALA A 252 -24.10 -6.16 7.20
N ILE A 253 -23.94 -5.69 8.44
CA ILE A 253 -22.63 -5.34 9.01
C ILE A 253 -21.69 -6.55 8.98
N LYS A 254 -22.14 -7.73 9.42
CA LYS A 254 -21.34 -8.94 9.44
C LYS A 254 -20.87 -9.35 8.03
N ASN A 255 -21.78 -9.32 7.07
CA ASN A 255 -21.49 -9.72 5.69
C ASN A 255 -20.59 -8.71 4.96
N LEU A 256 -20.69 -7.42 5.28
CA LEU A 256 -19.90 -6.34 4.66
C LEU A 256 -18.56 -6.11 5.36
N PHE A 257 -18.30 -6.73 6.52
CA PHE A 257 -17.07 -6.49 7.28
C PHE A 257 -15.78 -6.81 6.51
N PRO A 258 -15.66 -7.95 5.79
CA PRO A 258 -14.47 -8.21 4.96
C PRO A 258 -14.27 -7.15 3.88
N VAL A 259 -15.37 -6.72 3.24
CA VAL A 259 -15.35 -5.68 2.23
C VAL A 259 -14.91 -4.33 2.81
N ALA A 260 -15.39 -3.99 4.01
CA ALA A 260 -14.99 -2.78 4.73
C ALA A 260 -13.49 -2.78 5.06
N ILE A 261 -12.93 -3.92 5.46
CA ILE A 261 -11.48 -4.08 5.68
C ILE A 261 -10.73 -3.78 4.38
N THR A 262 -11.18 -4.32 3.25
CA THR A 262 -10.54 -4.08 1.95
C THR A 262 -10.53 -2.61 1.58
N ILE A 263 -11.68 -1.92 1.71
CA ILE A 263 -11.77 -0.47 1.46
C ILE A 263 -10.82 0.29 2.40
N ALA A 264 -10.78 -0.06 3.70
CA ALA A 264 -9.93 0.59 4.68
C ALA A 264 -8.44 0.40 4.37
N VAL A 265 -8.02 -0.83 4.09
CA VAL A 265 -6.62 -1.14 3.78
C VAL A 265 -6.18 -0.43 2.50
N LEU A 266 -6.99 -0.51 1.44
CA LEU A 266 -6.69 0.16 0.18
C LEU A 266 -6.66 1.68 0.36
N GLY A 267 -7.65 2.26 1.03
CA GLY A 267 -7.71 3.69 1.31
C GLY A 267 -6.50 4.16 2.12
N ALA A 268 -6.06 3.37 3.10
CA ALA A 268 -4.87 3.65 3.89
C ALA A 268 -3.59 3.61 3.03
N ILE A 269 -3.42 2.56 2.19
CA ILE A 269 -2.25 2.40 1.32
C ILE A 269 -2.16 3.57 0.34
N GLU A 270 -3.22 3.84 -0.40
CA GLU A 270 -3.22 4.91 -1.41
C GLU A 270 -3.02 6.28 -0.81
N SER A 271 -3.69 6.59 0.30
CA SER A 271 -3.55 7.85 1.01
C SER A 271 -2.13 8.10 1.49
N LEU A 272 -1.55 7.14 2.20
CA LEU A 272 -0.20 7.29 2.74
C LEU A 272 0.87 7.24 1.64
N LEU A 273 0.63 6.47 0.56
CA LEU A 273 1.50 6.50 -0.61
C LEU A 273 1.45 7.88 -1.28
N SER A 274 0.27 8.45 -1.49
CA SER A 274 0.08 9.79 -2.04
C SER A 274 0.79 10.86 -1.19
N ALA A 275 0.62 10.79 0.13
CA ALA A 275 1.28 11.71 1.06
C ALA A 275 2.80 11.54 1.05
N THR A 276 3.31 10.31 0.98
CA THR A 276 4.76 10.03 0.93
C THR A 276 5.38 10.53 -0.38
N VAL A 277 4.71 10.36 -1.51
CA VAL A 277 5.16 10.90 -2.81
C VAL A 277 5.20 12.43 -2.75
N ALA A 278 4.18 13.05 -2.17
CA ALA A 278 4.13 14.50 -1.98
C ALA A 278 5.28 15.00 -1.10
N ASP A 279 5.54 14.33 0.02
CA ASP A 279 6.66 14.66 0.94
C ASP A 279 7.99 14.69 0.20
N GLY A 280 8.24 13.70 -0.66
CA GLY A 280 9.47 13.61 -1.45
C GLY A 280 9.66 14.78 -2.42
N VAL A 281 8.56 15.40 -2.87
CA VAL A 281 8.59 16.54 -3.79
C VAL A 281 8.71 17.88 -3.06
N ILE A 282 8.00 18.05 -1.94
CA ILE A 282 7.98 19.32 -1.20
C ILE A 282 9.04 19.40 -0.10
N GLY A 283 9.75 18.31 0.20
CA GLY A 283 10.77 18.25 1.25
C GLY A 283 10.21 18.37 2.67
N ASP A 284 8.97 17.91 2.90
CA ASP A 284 8.30 17.90 4.23
C ASP A 284 7.97 16.47 4.67
N ARG A 285 7.31 16.32 5.81
CA ARG A 285 6.80 15.04 6.33
C ARG A 285 5.36 15.18 6.76
N HIS A 286 4.52 14.29 6.26
CA HIS A 286 3.15 14.16 6.72
C HIS A 286 3.08 13.39 8.05
N ASP A 287 2.00 13.61 8.80
CA ASP A 287 1.63 12.76 9.93
C ASP A 287 0.69 11.65 9.45
N SER A 288 1.22 10.42 9.37
CA SER A 288 0.48 9.27 8.85
C SER A 288 -0.75 8.93 9.69
N ASN A 289 -0.72 9.11 11.01
CA ASN A 289 -1.84 8.76 11.88
C ASN A 289 -2.96 9.80 11.79
N THR A 290 -2.60 11.09 11.80
CA THR A 290 -3.55 12.18 11.56
C THR A 290 -4.20 12.05 10.18
N GLU A 291 -3.42 11.68 9.16
CA GLU A 291 -3.92 11.45 7.81
C GLU A 291 -4.95 10.31 7.77
N LEU A 292 -4.67 9.17 8.41
CA LEU A 292 -5.62 8.04 8.48
C LEU A 292 -6.92 8.42 9.21
N ILE A 293 -6.84 9.20 10.30
CA ILE A 293 -8.04 9.67 11.00
C ILE A 293 -8.88 10.56 10.08
N ALA A 294 -8.25 11.48 9.35
CA ALA A 294 -8.94 12.36 8.42
C ALA A 294 -9.59 11.58 7.27
N GLN A 295 -8.88 10.61 6.69
CA GLN A 295 -9.40 9.69 5.68
C GLN A 295 -10.58 8.87 6.21
N GLY A 296 -10.49 8.43 7.46
CA GLY A 296 -11.55 7.71 8.12
C GLY A 296 -12.80 8.56 8.31
N ILE A 297 -12.66 9.80 8.81
CA ILE A 297 -13.78 10.74 8.95
C ILE A 297 -14.39 11.04 7.57
N ALA A 298 -13.56 11.23 6.55
CA ALA A 298 -14.02 11.48 5.19
C ALA A 298 -14.85 10.32 4.63
N ASN A 299 -14.40 9.07 4.82
CA ASN A 299 -15.12 7.87 4.38
C ASN A 299 -16.34 7.55 5.24
N PHE A 300 -16.41 8.02 6.47
CA PHE A 300 -17.61 7.92 7.29
C PHE A 300 -18.68 8.93 6.88
N VAL A 301 -18.27 10.16 6.58
CA VAL A 301 -19.20 11.27 6.28
C VAL A 301 -19.63 11.29 4.82
N SER A 302 -18.74 11.00 3.87
CA SER A 302 -19.03 11.09 2.43
C SER A 302 -20.26 10.27 1.99
N PRO A 303 -20.46 9.01 2.43
CA PRO A 303 -21.64 8.24 2.07
C PRO A 303 -22.96 8.85 2.56
N ILE A 304 -22.95 9.55 3.69
CA ILE A 304 -24.16 10.23 4.21
C ILE A 304 -24.70 11.23 3.19
N PHE A 305 -23.82 11.87 2.41
CA PHE A 305 -24.18 12.78 1.33
C PHE A 305 -24.26 12.10 -0.05
N GLY A 306 -24.30 10.77 -0.07
CA GLY A 306 -24.37 9.98 -1.29
C GLY A 306 -23.05 9.80 -2.03
N GLY A 307 -21.91 10.11 -1.40
CA GLY A 307 -20.58 9.87 -1.96
C GLY A 307 -20.16 8.41 -1.91
N ILE A 308 -19.10 8.09 -2.64
CA ILE A 308 -18.44 6.77 -2.70
C ILE A 308 -17.13 6.79 -1.91
N PRO A 309 -16.46 5.64 -1.70
CA PRO A 309 -15.16 5.59 -1.04
C PRO A 309 -14.15 6.56 -1.63
N ALA A 310 -13.38 7.20 -0.76
CA ALA A 310 -12.40 8.22 -1.09
C ALA A 310 -11.05 7.95 -0.46
N THR A 311 -10.00 8.47 -1.09
CA THR A 311 -8.63 8.45 -0.58
C THR A 311 -7.85 9.66 -1.06
N GLY A 312 -6.62 9.83 -0.58
CA GLY A 312 -5.68 10.79 -1.15
C GLY A 312 -5.30 10.40 -2.58
N ALA A 313 -5.44 11.33 -3.50
CA ALA A 313 -5.23 11.10 -4.92
C ALA A 313 -3.86 11.63 -5.39
N ILE A 314 -2.93 10.75 -5.75
CA ILE A 314 -1.57 11.11 -6.18
C ILE A 314 -1.61 12.13 -7.32
N ALA A 315 -2.39 11.87 -8.38
CA ALA A 315 -2.44 12.74 -9.55
C ALA A 315 -2.95 14.15 -9.22
N ARG A 316 -3.98 14.28 -8.37
CA ARG A 316 -4.51 15.58 -7.93
C ARG A 316 -3.54 16.30 -7.00
N THR A 317 -2.92 15.55 -6.08
CA THR A 317 -1.90 16.07 -5.16
C THR A 317 -0.69 16.60 -5.92
N MET A 318 -0.20 15.87 -6.92
CA MET A 318 0.87 16.35 -7.79
C MET A 318 0.46 17.55 -8.64
N THR A 319 -0.79 17.59 -9.11
CA THR A 319 -1.32 18.78 -9.81
C THR A 319 -1.35 19.99 -8.88
N ASN A 320 -1.74 19.83 -7.62
CA ASN A 320 -1.71 20.87 -6.60
C ASN A 320 -0.28 21.43 -6.41
N ILE A 321 0.69 20.54 -6.17
CA ILE A 321 2.10 20.92 -5.98
C ILE A 321 2.67 21.62 -7.20
N ASN A 322 2.43 21.07 -8.41
CA ASN A 322 2.97 21.62 -9.66
C ASN A 322 2.38 23.01 -10.01
N ASN A 323 1.22 23.34 -9.45
CA ASN A 323 0.60 24.68 -9.59
C ASN A 323 0.86 25.58 -8.38
N GLY A 324 1.78 25.20 -7.51
CA GLY A 324 2.27 26.01 -6.40
C GLY A 324 1.47 25.90 -5.10
N GLY A 325 0.57 24.94 -4.95
CA GLY A 325 -0.13 24.68 -3.70
C GLY A 325 0.82 24.30 -2.58
N LYS A 326 0.74 24.99 -1.45
CA LYS A 326 1.65 24.87 -0.31
C LYS A 326 0.95 24.49 0.98
N SER A 327 -0.36 24.64 1.02
CA SER A 327 -1.13 24.43 2.25
C SER A 327 -2.43 23.69 1.99
N PRO A 328 -3.09 23.16 3.04
CA PRO A 328 -4.40 22.53 2.93
C PRO A 328 -5.51 23.46 2.41
N VAL A 329 -5.27 24.79 2.41
CA VAL A 329 -6.22 25.78 1.85
C VAL A 329 -6.48 25.51 0.37
N ALA A 330 -5.48 25.11 -0.41
CA ALA A 330 -5.67 24.75 -1.81
C ALA A 330 -6.70 23.61 -1.99
N GLY A 331 -6.67 22.60 -1.12
CA GLY A 331 -7.64 21.50 -1.14
C GLY A 331 -9.04 21.92 -0.69
N ILE A 332 -9.16 22.86 0.24
CA ILE A 332 -10.44 23.45 0.62
C ILE A 332 -11.02 24.23 -0.55
N VAL A 333 -10.20 25.05 -1.22
CA VAL A 333 -10.61 25.79 -2.43
C VAL A 333 -11.05 24.83 -3.54
N HIS A 334 -10.30 23.75 -3.77
CA HIS A 334 -10.67 22.69 -4.72
C HIS A 334 -12.08 22.15 -4.45
N ALA A 335 -12.42 21.84 -3.19
CA ALA A 335 -13.74 21.36 -2.82
C ALA A 335 -14.83 22.40 -3.07
N VAL A 336 -14.58 23.68 -2.74
CA VAL A 336 -15.51 24.78 -3.00
C VAL A 336 -15.73 24.99 -4.50
N VAL A 337 -14.66 24.94 -5.30
CA VAL A 337 -14.75 25.05 -6.77
C VAL A 337 -15.61 23.93 -7.36
N LEU A 338 -15.40 22.69 -6.92
CA LEU A 338 -16.23 21.56 -7.37
C LEU A 338 -17.69 21.70 -6.94
N LEU A 339 -17.95 22.25 -5.75
CA LEU A 339 -19.31 22.55 -5.30
C LEU A 339 -19.98 23.59 -6.20
N LEU A 340 -19.27 24.65 -6.56
CA LEU A 340 -19.78 25.67 -7.49
C LEU A 340 -20.03 25.06 -8.88
N ILE A 341 -19.15 24.20 -9.36
CA ILE A 341 -19.35 23.51 -10.64
C ILE A 341 -20.56 22.58 -10.58
N LEU A 342 -20.76 21.83 -9.48
CA LEU A 342 -21.93 20.98 -9.30
C LEU A 342 -23.23 21.78 -9.38
N LEU A 343 -23.27 22.93 -8.74
CA LEU A 343 -24.50 23.77 -8.67
C LEU A 343 -24.79 24.49 -9.97
N PHE A 344 -23.78 24.99 -10.69
CA PHE A 344 -23.97 25.88 -11.83
C PHE A 344 -23.65 25.26 -13.19
N LEU A 345 -22.66 24.37 -13.26
CA LEU A 345 -22.14 23.83 -14.53
C LEU A 345 -22.53 22.36 -14.78
N MET A 346 -23.11 21.68 -13.79
CA MET A 346 -23.49 20.27 -13.93
C MET A 346 -24.45 20.00 -15.09
N PRO A 347 -25.42 20.87 -15.42
CA PRO A 347 -26.27 20.68 -16.59
C PRO A 347 -25.51 20.60 -17.92
N LEU A 348 -24.31 21.17 -18.01
CA LEU A 348 -23.47 21.05 -19.20
C LEU A 348 -22.81 19.68 -19.32
N ALA A 349 -22.64 18.97 -18.22
CA ALA A 349 -22.04 17.63 -18.22
C ALA A 349 -22.91 16.60 -18.98
N GLN A 350 -24.20 16.81 -19.11
CA GLN A 350 -25.11 15.94 -19.89
C GLN A 350 -24.68 15.75 -21.35
N TYR A 351 -24.01 16.74 -21.94
CA TYR A 351 -23.55 16.70 -23.32
C TYR A 351 -22.25 15.94 -23.54
N ILE A 352 -21.53 15.56 -22.48
CA ILE A 352 -20.24 14.84 -22.57
C ILE A 352 -20.48 13.43 -23.14
N PRO A 353 -19.79 13.05 -24.22
CA PRO A 353 -19.91 11.71 -24.79
C PRO A 353 -19.31 10.63 -23.89
N MET A 354 -19.97 9.49 -23.72
CA MET A 354 -19.47 8.36 -22.94
C MET A 354 -18.14 7.85 -23.50
N ALA A 355 -18.02 7.78 -24.83
CA ALA A 355 -16.78 7.39 -25.51
C ALA A 355 -15.60 8.33 -25.22
N CYS A 356 -15.85 9.62 -24.96
CA CYS A 356 -14.80 10.56 -24.52
C CYS A 356 -14.31 10.23 -23.11
N LEU A 357 -15.22 9.96 -22.17
CA LEU A 357 -14.85 9.54 -20.81
C LEU A 357 -14.10 8.22 -20.81
N ALA A 358 -14.49 7.26 -21.67
CA ALA A 358 -13.76 6.02 -21.85
C ALA A 358 -12.32 6.29 -22.32
N GLY A 359 -12.11 7.21 -23.26
CA GLY A 359 -10.78 7.66 -23.68
C GLY A 359 -9.95 8.25 -22.52
N VAL A 360 -10.57 9.06 -21.66
CA VAL A 360 -9.93 9.59 -20.43
C VAL A 360 -9.50 8.45 -19.52
N LEU A 361 -10.38 7.46 -19.26
CA LEU A 361 -10.10 6.35 -18.36
C LEU A 361 -9.06 5.37 -18.94
N VAL A 362 -8.96 5.24 -20.25
CA VAL A 362 -7.86 4.49 -20.91
C VAL A 362 -6.50 5.14 -20.59
N ILE A 363 -6.39 6.45 -20.67
CA ILE A 363 -5.15 7.15 -20.31
C ILE A 363 -4.85 7.03 -18.82
N VAL A 364 -5.88 7.12 -17.96
CA VAL A 364 -5.72 6.89 -16.52
C VAL A 364 -5.22 5.48 -16.25
N SER A 365 -5.83 4.47 -16.86
CA SER A 365 -5.41 3.07 -16.78
C SER A 365 -3.95 2.89 -17.22
N TYR A 366 -3.56 3.45 -18.35
CA TYR A 366 -2.19 3.42 -18.84
C TYR A 366 -1.21 4.03 -17.83
N ASN A 367 -1.53 5.18 -17.26
CA ASN A 367 -0.69 5.85 -16.27
C ASN A 367 -0.61 5.06 -14.95
N MET A 368 -1.73 4.46 -14.50
CA MET A 368 -1.78 3.63 -13.29
C MET A 368 -1.03 2.31 -13.46
N SER A 369 -0.97 1.78 -14.68
CA SER A 369 -0.33 0.47 -14.94
C SER A 369 1.13 0.43 -14.50
N GLY A 370 1.82 1.58 -14.50
CA GLY A 370 3.23 1.66 -14.12
C GLY A 370 4.10 0.66 -14.90
N TRP A 371 3.73 0.32 -16.13
CA TRP A 371 4.30 -0.80 -16.91
C TRP A 371 5.83 -0.82 -16.96
N ARG A 372 6.46 0.37 -16.91
CA ARG A 372 7.93 0.48 -16.87
C ARG A 372 8.50 -0.03 -15.54
N VAL A 373 7.84 0.31 -14.44
CA VAL A 373 8.20 -0.15 -13.09
C VAL A 373 7.94 -1.64 -12.98
N PHE A 374 6.78 -2.10 -13.45
CA PHE A 374 6.42 -3.52 -13.50
C PHE A 374 7.49 -4.34 -14.24
N LYS A 375 7.86 -3.91 -15.45
CA LYS A 375 8.92 -4.54 -16.24
C LYS A 375 10.29 -4.48 -15.55
N GLY A 376 10.58 -3.40 -14.82
CA GLY A 376 11.80 -3.27 -14.01
C GLY A 376 11.86 -4.31 -12.90
N LEU A 377 10.75 -4.50 -12.17
CA LEU A 377 10.65 -5.46 -11.08
C LEU A 377 10.78 -6.92 -11.51
N LEU A 378 10.45 -7.26 -12.77
CA LEU A 378 10.68 -8.63 -13.29
C LEU A 378 12.16 -9.04 -13.33
N LYS A 379 13.08 -8.09 -13.17
CA LYS A 379 14.52 -8.35 -13.09
C LYS A 379 15.02 -8.52 -11.65
N ASN A 380 14.17 -8.30 -10.67
CA ASN A 380 14.47 -8.39 -9.24
C ASN A 380 14.57 -9.85 -8.77
N PRO A 381 14.93 -10.11 -7.49
CA PRO A 381 14.96 -11.46 -6.94
C PRO A 381 13.66 -12.23 -7.18
N LYS A 382 13.78 -13.53 -7.42
CA LYS A 382 12.63 -14.40 -7.77
C LYS A 382 11.48 -14.33 -6.79
N SER A 383 11.75 -14.14 -5.49
CA SER A 383 10.73 -13.95 -4.45
C SER A 383 9.84 -12.74 -4.74
N ASP A 384 10.45 -11.61 -5.08
CA ASP A 384 9.76 -10.35 -5.33
C ASP A 384 8.95 -10.42 -6.63
N VAL A 385 9.50 -11.09 -7.67
CA VAL A 385 8.80 -11.37 -8.93
C VAL A 385 7.59 -12.27 -8.71
N THR A 386 7.72 -13.29 -7.86
CA THR A 386 6.61 -14.20 -7.53
C THR A 386 5.47 -13.44 -6.85
N VAL A 387 5.77 -12.60 -5.86
CA VAL A 387 4.78 -11.76 -5.18
C VAL A 387 4.11 -10.81 -6.17
N LEU A 388 4.90 -10.12 -7.02
CA LEU A 388 4.40 -9.22 -8.05
C LEU A 388 3.39 -9.90 -8.97
N LEU A 389 3.76 -11.05 -9.55
CA LEU A 389 2.93 -11.76 -10.51
C LEU A 389 1.68 -12.36 -9.87
N ILE A 390 1.80 -12.98 -8.70
CA ILE A 390 0.64 -13.54 -7.99
C ILE A 390 -0.34 -12.42 -7.66
N THR A 391 0.12 -11.31 -7.07
CA THR A 391 -0.76 -10.18 -6.75
C THR A 391 -1.41 -9.61 -8.01
N PHE A 392 -0.66 -9.45 -9.11
CA PHE A 392 -1.20 -8.98 -10.38
C PHE A 392 -2.31 -9.90 -10.92
N PHE A 393 -2.05 -11.19 -11.05
CA PHE A 393 -3.04 -12.12 -11.60
C PHE A 393 -4.26 -12.30 -10.70
N LEU A 394 -4.06 -12.34 -9.38
CA LEU A 394 -5.18 -12.39 -8.44
C LEU A 394 -6.05 -11.13 -8.52
N THR A 395 -5.44 -9.95 -8.70
CA THR A 395 -6.18 -8.70 -8.87
C THR A 395 -7.01 -8.67 -10.15
N VAL A 396 -6.50 -9.27 -11.25
CA VAL A 396 -7.19 -9.28 -12.55
C VAL A 396 -8.29 -10.34 -12.61
N ILE A 397 -8.02 -11.55 -12.11
CA ILE A 397 -8.88 -12.72 -12.34
C ILE A 397 -9.90 -12.91 -11.21
N PHE A 398 -9.50 -12.66 -9.98
CA PHE A 398 -10.31 -12.87 -8.79
C PHE A 398 -10.77 -11.54 -8.18
N ASP A 399 -11.11 -11.58 -6.92
CA ASP A 399 -11.46 -10.41 -6.14
C ASP A 399 -10.18 -9.71 -5.61
N LEU A 400 -10.24 -8.39 -5.58
CA LEU A 400 -9.20 -7.53 -5.08
C LEU A 400 -8.85 -7.80 -3.61
N THR A 401 -9.86 -8.17 -2.80
CA THR A 401 -9.69 -8.56 -1.40
C THR A 401 -8.76 -9.75 -1.28
N VAL A 402 -9.03 -10.80 -2.06
CA VAL A 402 -8.21 -12.02 -2.12
C VAL A 402 -6.78 -11.71 -2.58
N ALA A 403 -6.62 -10.79 -3.54
CA ALA A 403 -5.29 -10.43 -4.05
C ALA A 403 -4.40 -9.78 -2.98
N ILE A 404 -4.96 -8.88 -2.16
CA ILE A 404 -4.22 -8.22 -1.06
C ILE A 404 -3.91 -9.21 0.06
N GLU A 405 -4.90 -9.99 0.50
CA GLU A 405 -4.75 -10.97 1.58
C GLU A 405 -3.70 -12.04 1.23
N VAL A 406 -3.85 -12.69 0.09
CA VAL A 406 -2.93 -13.73 -0.38
C VAL A 406 -1.56 -13.14 -0.70
N GLY A 407 -1.50 -11.97 -1.35
CA GLY A 407 -0.24 -11.28 -1.66
C GLY A 407 0.56 -10.96 -0.39
N LEU A 408 -0.11 -10.46 0.65
CA LEU A 408 0.52 -10.14 1.93
C LEU A 408 1.03 -11.40 2.65
N VAL A 409 0.21 -12.46 2.70
CA VAL A 409 0.63 -13.75 3.30
C VAL A 409 1.85 -14.31 2.60
N ILE A 410 1.83 -14.37 1.26
CA ILE A 410 2.97 -14.88 0.47
C ILE A 410 4.21 -14.01 0.69
N ALA A 411 4.06 -12.69 0.71
CA ALA A 411 5.18 -11.79 0.96
C ALA A 411 5.80 -12.00 2.35
N CYS A 412 4.98 -12.17 3.38
CA CYS A 412 5.46 -12.49 4.73
C CYS A 412 6.21 -13.82 4.78
N VAL A 413 5.68 -14.87 4.14
CA VAL A 413 6.33 -16.19 4.09
C VAL A 413 7.66 -16.11 3.34
N LEU A 414 7.71 -15.45 2.18
CA LEU A 414 8.94 -15.31 1.40
C LEU A 414 9.97 -14.41 2.10
N PHE A 415 9.52 -13.38 2.82
CA PHE A 415 10.39 -12.57 3.65
C PHE A 415 11.00 -13.38 4.79
N MET A 416 10.20 -14.17 5.52
CA MET A 416 10.70 -15.07 6.56
C MET A 416 11.72 -16.06 6.00
N LYS A 417 11.43 -16.68 4.85
CA LYS A 417 12.37 -17.56 4.15
C LYS A 417 13.69 -16.85 3.84
N ARG A 418 13.65 -15.62 3.33
CA ARG A 418 14.84 -14.82 3.01
C ARG A 418 15.67 -14.52 4.27
N VAL A 419 15.01 -14.17 5.39
CA VAL A 419 15.68 -13.94 6.67
C VAL A 419 16.37 -15.22 7.16
N MET A 420 15.72 -16.39 7.01
CA MET A 420 16.31 -17.69 7.35
C MET A 420 17.53 -18.02 6.49
N GLU A 421 17.49 -17.72 5.19
CA GLU A 421 18.59 -17.97 4.25
C GLU A 421 19.80 -17.05 4.51
N THR A 422 19.60 -15.85 5.04
CA THR A 422 20.68 -14.89 5.35
C THR A 422 21.39 -15.20 6.67
N THR A 423 20.76 -15.96 7.57
CA THR A 423 21.41 -16.34 8.81
C THR A 423 22.37 -17.53 8.56
N GLN A 424 23.62 -17.34 8.92
CA GLN A 424 24.67 -18.32 8.79
C GLN A 424 25.14 -18.78 10.17
N ILE A 425 25.44 -20.05 10.28
CA ILE A 425 26.10 -20.65 11.44
C ILE A 425 27.40 -21.21 10.93
N SER A 426 28.50 -20.71 11.45
CA SER A 426 29.86 -21.19 11.13
C SER A 426 30.48 -21.87 12.32
N VAL A 427 31.23 -22.95 12.04
CA VAL A 427 32.02 -23.67 13.04
C VAL A 427 33.48 -23.33 12.79
N ILE A 428 34.17 -22.92 13.83
CA ILE A 428 35.56 -22.50 13.79
C ILE A 428 36.33 -23.42 14.70
N THR A 429 37.28 -24.18 14.14
CA THR A 429 38.02 -25.21 14.86
C THR A 429 39.49 -24.86 15.12
N ASP A 430 40.07 -23.97 14.30
CA ASP A 430 41.53 -23.77 14.34
C ASP A 430 41.94 -22.37 14.79
N GLU A 431 41.37 -21.30 14.19
CA GLU A 431 41.79 -19.94 14.44
C GLU A 431 40.65 -18.95 14.34
N ILE A 432 40.55 -17.97 15.23
CA ILE A 432 39.58 -16.88 15.21
C ILE A 432 40.31 -15.55 15.06
N ASP A 433 39.96 -14.81 14.03
CA ASP A 433 40.30 -13.39 13.93
C ASP A 433 39.18 -12.54 14.57
N PRO A 434 39.42 -11.97 15.77
CA PRO A 434 38.39 -11.18 16.46
C PRO A 434 38.11 -9.85 15.77
N ASN A 435 38.95 -9.40 14.83
CA ASN A 435 38.90 -8.09 14.22
C ASN A 435 38.41 -8.09 12.76
N LYS A 436 38.15 -9.23 12.15
CA LYS A 436 37.83 -9.41 10.73
C LYS A 436 36.65 -8.56 10.21
N GLU A 437 35.98 -7.80 11.06
CA GLU A 437 34.81 -6.96 10.70
C GLU A 437 34.75 -5.62 11.46
N SER A 438 35.84 -5.13 12.06
CA SER A 438 35.93 -3.77 12.56
C SER A 438 36.78 -2.93 11.59
N ASP A 439 36.20 -1.87 11.02
CA ASP A 439 36.89 -0.82 10.26
C ASP A 439 37.89 0.00 11.10
N LEU A 440 38.25 -0.49 12.28
CA LEU A 440 39.24 0.12 13.17
C LEU A 440 40.52 -0.70 13.06
N GLU A 441 41.61 -0.06 12.65
CA GLU A 441 42.99 -0.57 12.75
C GLU A 441 43.37 -0.86 14.21
N VAL A 442 43.04 -2.05 14.71
CA VAL A 442 43.49 -2.53 16.00
C VAL A 442 44.25 -3.85 15.78
N HIS A 443 45.42 -3.98 16.38
CA HIS A 443 46.37 -5.07 16.27
C HIS A 443 45.71 -6.45 16.26
N GLU A 444 45.92 -7.19 15.18
CA GLU A 444 45.49 -8.57 14.95
C GLU A 444 46.16 -9.51 15.95
N GLU A 445 45.48 -9.82 17.05
CA GLU A 445 45.82 -10.99 17.85
C GLU A 445 44.98 -12.17 17.31
N HIS A 446 45.63 -13.04 16.55
CA HIS A 446 45.04 -14.33 16.16
C HIS A 446 44.82 -15.18 17.39
N LEU A 447 43.58 -15.52 17.71
CA LEU A 447 43.21 -16.33 18.85
C LEU A 447 43.22 -17.80 18.45
N ILE A 448 44.11 -18.57 19.08
CA ILE A 448 44.23 -20.03 18.86
C ILE A 448 43.18 -20.75 19.70
N ILE A 449 42.37 -21.59 19.08
CA ILE A 449 41.38 -22.41 19.76
C ILE A 449 42.06 -23.63 20.38
N PRO A 450 41.92 -23.86 21.69
CA PRO A 450 42.51 -25.04 22.35
C PRO A 450 41.94 -26.35 21.81
N SER A 451 42.78 -27.40 21.71
CA SER A 451 42.30 -28.72 21.30
C SER A 451 41.17 -29.24 22.20
N GLY A 452 40.07 -29.68 21.62
CA GLY A 452 38.85 -30.10 22.31
C GLY A 452 37.83 -28.99 22.58
N VAL A 453 38.06 -27.78 22.05
CA VAL A 453 37.09 -26.68 22.02
C VAL A 453 36.60 -26.49 20.60
N GLU A 454 35.31 -26.28 20.43
CA GLU A 454 34.68 -25.83 19.18
C GLU A 454 33.97 -24.51 19.39
N VAL A 455 34.08 -23.59 18.44
CA VAL A 455 33.40 -22.31 18.48
C VAL A 455 32.35 -22.23 17.38
N TYR A 456 31.12 -22.00 17.78
CA TYR A 456 29.98 -21.83 16.88
C TYR A 456 29.60 -20.37 16.83
N GLU A 457 29.78 -19.69 15.70
CA GLU A 457 29.37 -18.32 15.53
C GLU A 457 28.00 -18.28 14.83
N ILE A 458 27.01 -17.67 15.49
CA ILE A 458 25.69 -17.43 14.95
C ILE A 458 25.65 -15.99 14.37
N ASN A 459 25.47 -15.90 13.05
CA ASN A 459 25.44 -14.63 12.32
C ASN A 459 24.03 -14.38 11.81
N GLY A 460 23.26 -13.58 12.52
CA GLY A 460 21.87 -13.23 12.24
C GLY A 460 20.91 -13.56 13.39
N PRO A 461 19.60 -13.28 13.21
CA PRO A 461 18.61 -13.52 14.25
C PRO A 461 18.46 -15.02 14.58
N TYR A 462 18.36 -15.35 15.86
CA TYR A 462 18.18 -16.73 16.32
C TYR A 462 16.72 -16.97 16.72
N PHE A 463 15.95 -17.56 15.82
CA PHE A 463 14.49 -17.73 15.93
C PHE A 463 14.04 -19.07 15.32
N PHE A 464 12.73 -19.38 15.38
CA PHE A 464 12.17 -20.68 14.97
C PHE A 464 12.66 -21.19 13.60
N GLY A 465 12.94 -20.29 12.64
CA GLY A 465 13.39 -20.69 11.30
C GLY A 465 14.82 -21.21 11.20
N ILE A 466 15.64 -21.02 12.23
CA ILE A 466 17.09 -21.33 12.21
C ILE A 466 17.49 -22.33 13.28
N ALA A 467 16.70 -22.44 14.31
CA ALA A 467 17.00 -23.32 15.42
C ALA A 467 17.26 -24.77 14.98
N THR A 468 16.44 -25.29 14.06
CA THR A 468 16.61 -26.63 13.46
C THR A 468 17.91 -26.76 12.66
N LYS A 469 18.34 -25.70 11.98
CA LYS A 469 19.58 -25.70 11.19
C LYS A 469 20.83 -25.81 12.09
N PHE A 470 20.75 -25.23 13.28
CA PHE A 470 21.83 -25.35 14.27
C PHE A 470 21.99 -26.80 14.76
N GLU A 471 20.88 -27.47 15.06
CA GLU A 471 20.88 -28.88 15.45
C GLU A 471 21.45 -29.80 14.35
N GLU A 472 21.08 -29.55 13.09
CA GLU A 472 21.59 -30.31 11.94
C GLU A 472 23.10 -30.14 11.76
N ILE A 473 23.65 -28.95 11.97
CA ILE A 473 25.10 -28.71 11.90
C ILE A 473 25.81 -29.47 13.01
N MET A 474 25.27 -29.41 14.21
CA MET A 474 25.83 -30.12 15.37
C MET A 474 25.81 -31.64 15.22
N ALA A 475 24.76 -32.19 14.63
CA ALA A 475 24.62 -33.62 14.40
C ALA A 475 25.61 -34.19 13.34
N ARG A 476 26.11 -33.33 12.44
CA ARG A 476 27.02 -33.70 11.35
C ARG A 476 28.50 -33.70 11.75
N LEU A 477 28.85 -33.05 12.86
CA LEU A 477 30.22 -32.99 13.33
C LEU A 477 30.56 -34.28 14.09
N GLY A 478 31.49 -35.06 13.52
CA GLY A 478 31.82 -36.44 13.99
C GLY A 478 32.60 -36.53 15.31
N ASP A 479 33.39 -35.51 15.67
CA ASP A 479 34.15 -35.48 16.91
C ASP A 479 33.41 -34.74 18.01
N ARG A 480 33.34 -35.33 19.20
CA ARG A 480 32.68 -34.71 20.36
C ARG A 480 33.67 -33.77 21.07
N PRO A 481 33.48 -32.45 21.02
CA PRO A 481 34.31 -31.52 21.75
C PRO A 481 34.08 -31.71 23.26
N LYS A 482 35.01 -31.26 24.08
CA LYS A 482 34.82 -31.16 25.53
C LYS A 482 34.04 -29.89 25.89
N ILE A 483 34.28 -28.82 25.12
CA ILE A 483 33.68 -27.51 25.36
C ILE A 483 33.14 -26.94 24.04
N ARG A 484 31.92 -26.38 24.09
CA ARG A 484 31.29 -25.65 22.99
C ARG A 484 31.14 -24.19 23.38
N ILE A 485 31.74 -23.30 22.63
CA ILE A 485 31.55 -21.85 22.77
C ILE A 485 30.55 -21.41 21.72
N ILE A 486 29.40 -20.85 22.16
CA ILE A 486 28.37 -20.27 21.27
C ILE A 486 28.58 -18.78 21.25
N ARG A 487 29.06 -18.25 20.13
CA ARG A 487 29.34 -16.84 19.94
C ARG A 487 28.10 -16.15 19.38
N MET A 488 27.50 -15.22 20.17
CA MET A 488 26.20 -14.57 19.87
C MET A 488 26.32 -13.08 19.59
N ARG A 489 27.50 -12.52 19.39
CA ARG A 489 27.68 -11.07 19.21
C ARG A 489 26.90 -10.49 18.02
N LYS A 490 26.68 -11.30 16.97
CA LYS A 490 25.95 -10.94 15.77
C LYS A 490 24.46 -11.36 15.79
N VAL A 491 23.96 -11.81 16.94
CA VAL A 491 22.56 -12.19 17.13
C VAL A 491 21.76 -10.96 17.58
N PRO A 492 20.96 -10.31 16.73
CA PRO A 492 20.24 -9.08 17.07
C PRO A 492 19.04 -9.33 17.99
N PHE A 493 18.43 -10.51 17.93
CA PHE A 493 17.34 -10.94 18.80
C PHE A 493 17.21 -12.47 18.84
N ILE A 494 16.57 -12.95 19.90
CA ILE A 494 16.20 -14.36 20.10
C ILE A 494 14.71 -14.41 20.44
N ASP A 495 14.00 -15.43 19.93
CA ASP A 495 12.60 -15.71 20.28
C ASP A 495 12.46 -16.90 21.23
N SER A 496 11.22 -17.21 21.63
CA SER A 496 10.94 -18.33 22.55
C SER A 496 11.41 -19.69 21.99
N THR A 497 11.35 -19.88 20.68
CA THR A 497 11.85 -21.13 20.03
C THR A 497 13.36 -21.19 20.08
N GLY A 498 14.04 -20.07 19.82
CA GLY A 498 15.49 -19.98 19.96
C GLY A 498 15.96 -20.28 21.38
N ILE A 499 15.25 -19.76 22.41
CA ILE A 499 15.54 -20.06 23.81
C ILE A 499 15.35 -21.55 24.10
N HIS A 500 14.22 -22.12 23.68
CA HIS A 500 13.93 -23.56 23.86
C HIS A 500 15.03 -24.42 23.25
N ASN A 501 15.48 -24.10 22.04
CA ASN A 501 16.53 -24.89 21.40
C ASN A 501 17.89 -24.72 22.05
N LEU A 502 18.25 -23.51 22.55
CA LEU A 502 19.43 -23.33 23.38
C LEU A 502 19.36 -24.16 24.68
N THR A 503 18.19 -24.18 25.32
CA THR A 503 17.93 -25.00 26.52
C THR A 503 18.12 -26.48 26.23
N THR A 504 17.48 -26.98 25.16
CA THR A 504 17.62 -28.38 24.72
C THR A 504 19.08 -28.74 24.41
N LEU A 505 19.78 -27.81 23.74
CA LEU A 505 21.20 -27.98 23.45
C LEU A 505 22.06 -28.09 24.73
N CYS A 506 21.80 -27.24 25.72
CA CYS A 506 22.51 -27.32 27.01
C CYS A 506 22.23 -28.64 27.72
N GLU A 507 20.98 -29.09 27.78
CA GLU A 507 20.61 -30.37 28.39
C GLU A 507 21.22 -31.58 27.68
N MET A 508 21.25 -31.57 26.35
CA MET A 508 21.87 -32.63 25.56
C MET A 508 23.38 -32.64 25.74
N SER A 509 24.02 -31.47 25.74
CA SER A 509 25.45 -31.34 25.93
C SER A 509 25.89 -31.78 27.33
N GLN A 510 25.10 -31.44 28.36
CA GLN A 510 25.34 -31.92 29.73
C GLN A 510 25.29 -33.46 29.83
N LYS A 511 24.32 -34.12 29.17
CA LYS A 511 24.23 -35.59 29.11
C LYS A 511 25.44 -36.23 28.43
N GLU A 512 26.07 -35.53 27.50
CA GLU A 512 27.26 -35.98 26.78
C GLU A 512 28.57 -35.53 27.44
N ASN A 513 28.52 -34.89 28.60
CA ASN A 513 29.65 -34.28 29.31
C ASN A 513 30.40 -33.23 28.46
N ILE A 514 29.64 -32.48 27.67
CA ILE A 514 30.13 -31.33 26.90
C ILE A 514 29.71 -30.05 27.62
N HIS A 515 30.67 -29.19 27.93
CA HIS A 515 30.41 -27.92 28.59
C HIS A 515 30.07 -26.83 27.58
N ILE A 516 29.08 -25.99 27.88
CA ILE A 516 28.66 -24.89 26.99
C ILE A 516 29.02 -23.55 27.62
N ILE A 517 29.61 -22.65 26.80
CA ILE A 517 29.94 -21.28 27.16
C ILE A 517 29.27 -20.35 26.14
N LEU A 518 28.58 -19.32 26.60
CA LEU A 518 28.08 -18.25 25.73
C LEU A 518 29.07 -17.09 25.68
N SER A 519 29.29 -16.53 24.48
CA SER A 519 30.23 -15.44 24.27
C SER A 519 29.58 -14.28 23.51
N GLY A 520 29.79 -13.07 24.01
CA GLY A 520 29.41 -11.85 23.30
C GLY A 520 27.90 -11.62 23.18
N VAL A 521 27.11 -11.95 24.18
CA VAL A 521 25.65 -11.75 24.19
C VAL A 521 25.38 -10.26 24.33
N ASN A 522 24.62 -9.67 23.37
CA ASN A 522 24.25 -8.27 23.44
C ASN A 522 23.16 -8.01 24.50
N GLU A 523 23.01 -6.75 24.93
CA GLU A 523 22.08 -6.36 26.01
C GLU A 523 20.64 -6.82 25.81
N ARG A 524 20.13 -6.80 24.57
CA ARG A 524 18.75 -7.22 24.26
C ARG A 524 18.56 -8.71 24.45
N VAL A 525 19.48 -9.50 23.92
CA VAL A 525 19.45 -10.96 24.05
C VAL A 525 19.70 -11.37 25.49
N HIS A 526 20.64 -10.69 26.19
CA HIS A 526 20.94 -10.89 27.61
C HIS A 526 19.67 -10.74 28.47
N ALA A 527 18.94 -9.61 28.31
CA ALA A 527 17.71 -9.37 29.06
C ALA A 527 16.63 -10.44 28.83
N VAL A 528 16.56 -11.00 27.63
CA VAL A 528 15.60 -12.06 27.29
C VAL A 528 16.03 -13.40 27.91
N LEU A 529 17.30 -13.77 27.82
CA LEU A 529 17.84 -15.00 28.39
C LEU A 529 17.77 -15.00 29.92
N GLU A 530 18.06 -13.88 30.55
CA GLU A 530 17.95 -13.71 32.01
C GLU A 530 16.49 -13.87 32.47
N LYS A 531 15.56 -13.17 31.80
CA LYS A 531 14.13 -13.25 32.13
C LYS A 531 13.53 -14.64 31.91
N SER A 532 14.07 -15.43 30.97
CA SER A 532 13.62 -16.80 30.69
C SER A 532 14.12 -17.84 31.70
N GLY A 533 15.01 -17.49 32.63
CA GLY A 533 15.64 -18.44 33.54
C GLY A 533 16.77 -19.27 32.92
N PHE A 534 17.13 -18.98 31.65
CA PHE A 534 18.18 -19.75 30.95
C PHE A 534 19.54 -19.69 31.65
N TYR A 535 19.85 -18.58 32.32
CA TYR A 535 21.10 -18.40 33.05
C TYR A 535 21.20 -19.25 34.32
N GLU A 536 20.07 -19.67 34.89
CA GLU A 536 20.06 -20.61 36.00
C GLU A 536 20.46 -22.03 35.56
N LEU A 537 20.11 -22.40 34.30
CA LEU A 537 20.48 -23.68 33.71
C LEU A 537 21.97 -23.73 33.31
N LEU A 538 22.44 -22.63 32.67
CA LEU A 538 23.81 -22.59 32.12
C LEU A 538 24.89 -22.31 33.17
N GLY A 539 24.57 -21.57 34.24
CA GLY A 539 25.50 -20.97 35.18
C GLY A 539 25.99 -19.60 34.69
N LYS A 540 26.00 -18.61 35.61
CA LYS A 540 26.40 -17.24 35.26
C LYS A 540 27.89 -17.14 34.88
N GLU A 541 28.73 -18.02 35.40
CA GLU A 541 30.15 -18.14 35.11
C GLU A 541 30.45 -18.54 33.66
N ASN A 542 29.47 -19.12 32.98
CA ASN A 542 29.60 -19.59 31.59
C ASN A 542 29.09 -18.54 30.58
N ILE A 543 28.83 -17.32 31.03
CA ILE A 543 28.35 -16.21 30.17
C ILE A 543 29.48 -15.19 30.12
N CYS A 544 30.20 -15.16 29.01
CA CYS A 544 31.35 -14.31 28.81
C CYS A 544 31.00 -13.09 27.96
N SER A 545 31.55 -11.91 28.29
CA SER A 545 31.29 -10.66 27.57
C SER A 545 31.89 -10.65 26.17
N ASN A 546 32.98 -11.41 25.95
CA ASN A 546 33.70 -11.50 24.68
C ASN A 546 34.35 -12.88 24.49
N ILE A 547 34.92 -13.09 23.30
CA ILE A 547 35.52 -14.39 22.94
C ILE A 547 36.81 -14.67 23.70
N ASN A 548 37.60 -13.66 24.09
CA ASN A 548 38.84 -13.84 24.83
C ASN A 548 38.54 -14.44 26.21
N GLU A 549 37.59 -13.86 26.91
CA GLU A 549 37.11 -14.34 28.20
C GLU A 549 36.59 -15.80 28.10
N ALA A 550 35.79 -16.09 27.05
CA ALA A 550 35.28 -17.44 26.84
C ALA A 550 36.38 -18.48 26.57
N LEU A 551 37.43 -18.11 25.82
CA LEU A 551 38.59 -18.98 25.58
C LEU A 551 39.45 -19.17 26.82
N GLU A 552 39.57 -18.15 27.69
CA GLU A 552 40.25 -18.27 28.99
C GLU A 552 39.52 -19.26 29.91
N VAL A 553 38.18 -19.14 30.01
CA VAL A 553 37.35 -20.07 30.78
C VAL A 553 37.52 -21.49 30.23
N ALA A 554 37.39 -21.66 28.90
CA ALA A 554 37.54 -22.95 28.25
C ALA A 554 38.94 -23.58 28.47
N THR A 555 40.00 -22.76 28.44
CA THR A 555 41.38 -23.25 28.67
C THR A 555 41.57 -23.75 30.10
N LYS A 556 41.03 -23.03 31.09
CA LYS A 556 41.09 -23.44 32.50
C LYS A 556 40.37 -24.77 32.72
N GLU A 557 39.15 -24.90 32.19
CA GLU A 557 38.37 -26.14 32.31
C GLU A 557 39.03 -27.34 31.64
N ILE A 558 39.58 -27.17 30.41
CA ILE A 558 40.34 -28.26 29.76
C ILE A 558 41.53 -28.72 30.61
N ALA A 559 42.23 -27.79 31.27
CA ALA A 559 43.34 -28.10 32.15
C ALA A 559 42.88 -28.93 33.37
N GLU A 560 41.69 -28.63 33.92
CA GLU A 560 41.08 -29.39 35.02
C GLU A 560 40.61 -30.77 34.56
N PHE A 561 39.96 -30.90 33.40
CA PHE A 561 39.59 -32.18 32.79
C PHE A 561 40.80 -33.09 32.57
N ASN A 562 41.93 -32.52 32.14
CA ASN A 562 43.14 -33.29 31.90
C ASN A 562 43.87 -33.71 33.20
N LYS A 563 43.70 -32.95 34.29
CA LYS A 563 44.20 -33.32 35.63
C LYS A 563 43.34 -34.42 36.26
N ALA A 564 42.05 -34.43 36.08
CA ALA A 564 41.14 -35.43 36.62
C ALA A 564 41.25 -36.80 35.90
N LYS A 565 41.87 -36.86 34.72
CA LYS A 565 42.15 -38.10 33.96
C LYS A 565 43.52 -38.73 34.25
N LYS A 566 44.37 -38.03 34.96
CA LYS A 566 45.65 -38.56 35.49
C LYS A 566 45.47 -39.04 36.93
#